data_b8d400d03c905a76ea3c8664c45246d6
#
_entry.id   b8d400d03c905a76ea3c8664c45246d6
#
_cell.length_a   1.000
_cell.length_b   1.000
_cell.length_c   1.000
_cell.angle_alpha   90.00
_cell.angle_beta   90.00
_cell.angle_gamma   90.00
#
_symmetry.space_group_name_H-M   'P 1'
#
loop_
_entity.id
_entity.type
_entity.pdbx_description
1 polymer ?
#
loop_
_entity_poly.entity_id
_entity_poly.type
_entity_poly.pdbx_seq_one_letter_code
_entity_poly.pdbx_strand_id
1 'polypeptide(L)'
;GSEMCIRDSYIPYLANIDSKLFGLSICLMNGQTINIGDTDYRFGIESVSKVHTAILILRQYGAQKVLDMIGADATGLPFNSIIAILLENDHPSTPLVNAGAISACSMVQPVGNSDKKWDAIVQNVTELCGSAPQLIDELYKSETATNFNNRSIAWLLKNYNRIYDNPDMALDLYTRQCLSLIHISEPTRPEPIS
;
A
#
# COMPACT_ATOMS: atom_id res chain seq x y z
N GLY A 1 -4.07 -3.46 -25.23
CA GLY A 1 -3.85 -2.41 -24.26
C GLY A 1 -5.02 -1.98 -23.40
N SER A 2 -6.20 -2.63 -23.45
CA SER A 2 -7.38 -2.12 -22.73
C SER A 2 -7.73 -2.89 -21.43
N GLU A 3 -7.00 -3.94 -21.10
CA GLU A 3 -7.38 -4.78 -19.94
C GLU A 3 -6.84 -4.29 -18.58
N MET A 4 -5.88 -3.38 -18.54
CA MET A 4 -5.39 -2.82 -17.28
C MET A 4 -6.35 -1.84 -16.63
N CYS A 5 -7.28 -1.26 -17.40
CA CYS A 5 -8.26 -0.29 -16.88
C CYS A 5 -9.45 -0.93 -16.14
N ILE A 6 -9.63 -2.25 -16.19
CA ILE A 6 -10.77 -2.94 -15.54
C ILE A 6 -10.65 -2.94 -14.02
N ARG A 7 -9.45 -2.76 -13.45
CA ARG A 7 -9.23 -2.75 -12.01
C ARG A 7 -9.78 -1.52 -11.30
N ASP A 8 -9.87 -0.41 -12.00
CA ASP A 8 -10.18 0.88 -11.40
C ASP A 8 -11.70 1.10 -11.28
N SER A 9 -12.48 0.34 -12.06
CA SER A 9 -13.94 0.50 -12.13
C SER A 9 -14.68 -0.03 -10.90
N TYR A 10 -14.07 -0.83 -10.01
CA TYR A 10 -14.73 -1.30 -8.79
C TYR A 10 -14.78 -0.23 -7.69
N ILE A 11 -13.94 0.82 -7.79
CA ILE A 11 -13.98 1.98 -6.91
C ILE A 11 -14.77 3.08 -7.64
N PRO A 12 -15.94 3.49 -7.14
CA PRO A 12 -16.82 4.43 -7.85
C PRO A 12 -16.17 5.78 -8.19
N TYR A 13 -15.27 6.26 -7.35
CA TYR A 13 -14.52 7.49 -7.60
C TYR A 13 -13.64 7.35 -8.84
N LEU A 14 -12.90 6.25 -8.98
CA LEU A 14 -11.96 6.02 -10.09
C LEU A 14 -12.68 5.81 -11.44
N ALA A 15 -13.92 5.34 -11.43
CA ALA A 15 -14.73 5.17 -12.63
C ALA A 15 -15.01 6.50 -13.37
N ASN A 16 -14.88 7.64 -12.68
CA ASN A 16 -15.09 8.98 -13.25
C ASN A 16 -13.80 9.67 -13.73
N ILE A 17 -12.63 9.04 -13.54
CA ILE A 17 -11.35 9.59 -14.00
C ILE A 17 -11.21 9.42 -15.52
N ASP A 18 -10.67 10.44 -16.18
CA ASP A 18 -10.46 10.38 -17.64
C ASP A 18 -9.44 9.27 -17.98
N SER A 19 -9.92 8.26 -18.72
CA SER A 19 -9.11 7.13 -19.15
C SER A 19 -8.02 7.47 -20.18
N LYS A 20 -7.99 8.70 -20.69
CA LYS A 20 -6.96 9.19 -21.63
C LYS A 20 -5.73 9.76 -20.93
N LEU A 21 -5.77 9.95 -19.62
CA LEU A 21 -4.63 10.42 -18.86
C LEU A 21 -3.46 9.43 -19.01
N PHE A 22 -2.30 9.97 -19.33
CA PHE A 22 -1.07 9.20 -19.47
C PHE A 22 0.13 10.06 -19.01
N GLY A 23 0.92 9.54 -18.09
CA GLY A 23 2.16 10.19 -17.63
C GLY A 23 3.32 9.18 -17.58
N LEU A 24 4.48 9.63 -18.00
CA LEU A 24 5.75 8.91 -17.88
C LEU A 24 6.81 9.84 -17.32
N SER A 25 7.46 9.46 -16.24
CA SER A 25 8.60 10.17 -15.68
C SER A 25 9.81 9.23 -15.59
N ILE A 26 10.96 9.70 -16.04
CA ILE A 26 12.24 8.97 -15.97
C ILE A 26 13.20 9.82 -15.17
N CYS A 27 13.71 9.28 -14.06
CA CYS A 27 14.77 9.91 -13.28
C CYS A 27 16.11 9.26 -13.64
N LEU A 28 17.08 10.08 -14.07
CA LEU A 28 18.43 9.65 -14.38
C LEU A 28 19.29 9.63 -13.11
N MET A 29 20.40 8.89 -13.16
CA MET A 29 21.36 8.77 -12.04
C MET A 29 21.97 10.10 -11.58
N ASN A 30 21.98 11.11 -12.43
CA ASN A 30 22.44 12.47 -12.12
C ASN A 30 21.36 13.38 -11.52
N GLY A 31 20.15 12.85 -11.28
CA GLY A 31 19.00 13.58 -10.74
C GLY A 31 18.16 14.33 -11.78
N GLN A 32 18.52 14.28 -13.06
CA GLN A 32 17.68 14.86 -14.11
C GLN A 32 16.40 14.03 -14.30
N THR A 33 15.29 14.70 -14.49
CA THR A 33 14.00 14.08 -14.79
C THR A 33 13.54 14.40 -16.20
N ILE A 34 12.98 13.41 -16.88
CA ILE A 34 12.34 13.54 -18.19
C ILE A 34 10.87 13.19 -17.98
N ASN A 35 9.98 14.17 -18.22
CA ASN A 35 8.55 14.03 -18.01
C ASN A 35 7.81 14.10 -19.36
N ILE A 36 6.88 13.18 -19.59
CA ILE A 36 6.08 13.09 -20.81
C ILE A 36 4.61 12.89 -20.42
N GLY A 37 3.71 13.67 -21.02
CA GLY A 37 2.27 13.60 -20.77
C GLY A 37 1.85 14.22 -19.42
N ASP A 38 0.87 13.63 -18.75
CA ASP A 38 0.16 14.19 -17.60
C ASP A 38 0.89 13.92 -16.27
N THR A 39 2.20 14.16 -16.19
CA THR A 39 3.03 13.81 -15.03
C THR A 39 2.69 14.62 -13.77
N ASP A 40 2.09 15.77 -13.90
CA ASP A 40 1.65 16.62 -12.78
C ASP A 40 0.26 16.26 -12.27
N TYR A 41 -0.44 15.32 -12.97
CA TYR A 41 -1.73 14.84 -12.50
C TYR A 41 -1.56 14.04 -11.20
N ARG A 42 -2.32 14.44 -10.18
CA ARG A 42 -2.31 13.78 -8.88
C ARG A 42 -3.27 12.61 -8.86
N PHE A 43 -2.79 11.45 -8.44
CA PHE A 43 -3.59 10.23 -8.35
C PHE A 43 -3.31 9.50 -7.03
N GLY A 44 -4.22 8.61 -6.64
CA GLY A 44 -4.00 7.76 -5.48
C GLY A 44 -2.90 6.74 -5.74
N ILE A 45 -1.95 6.61 -4.82
CA ILE A 45 -0.82 5.68 -4.94
C ILE A 45 -1.26 4.21 -5.04
N GLU A 46 -2.47 3.91 -4.57
CA GLU A 46 -3.08 2.58 -4.56
C GLU A 46 -2.12 1.50 -4.01
N SER A 47 -2.05 0.35 -4.67
CA SER A 47 -1.25 -0.80 -4.22
C SER A 47 0.27 -0.58 -4.25
N VAL A 48 0.77 0.47 -4.89
CA VAL A 48 2.20 0.81 -4.82
C VAL A 48 2.60 1.17 -3.37
N SER A 49 1.67 1.70 -2.57
CA SER A 49 1.85 1.99 -1.15
C SER A 49 2.33 0.79 -0.33
N LYS A 50 1.98 -0.43 -0.72
CA LYS A 50 2.40 -1.67 -0.04
C LYS A 50 3.92 -1.80 0.03
N VAL A 51 4.63 -1.38 -1.02
CA VAL A 51 6.10 -1.39 -1.06
C VAL A 51 6.67 -0.47 0.01
N HIS A 52 6.12 0.74 0.15
CA HIS A 52 6.59 1.70 1.15
C HIS A 52 6.42 1.17 2.57
N THR A 53 5.26 0.59 2.89
CA THR A 53 5.04 0.01 4.23
C THR A 53 5.88 -1.25 4.45
N ALA A 54 6.13 -2.06 3.41
CA ALA A 54 7.07 -3.18 3.51
C ALA A 54 8.49 -2.69 3.85
N ILE A 55 8.97 -1.61 3.23
CA ILE A 55 10.26 -1.00 3.56
C ILE A 55 10.26 -0.51 5.02
N LEU A 56 9.20 0.13 5.48
CA LEU A 56 9.08 0.63 6.84
C LEU A 56 9.22 -0.50 7.88
N ILE A 57 8.45 -1.58 7.72
CA ILE A 57 8.51 -2.70 8.67
C ILE A 57 9.85 -3.47 8.58
N LEU A 58 10.46 -3.53 7.39
CA LEU A 58 11.82 -4.10 7.24
C LEU A 58 12.86 -3.27 8.00
N ARG A 59 12.75 -1.94 7.99
CA ARG A 59 13.61 -1.05 8.79
C ARG A 59 13.37 -1.21 10.30
N GLN A 60 12.12 -1.43 10.73
CA GLN A 60 11.76 -1.55 12.15
C GLN A 60 12.08 -2.91 12.75
N TYR A 61 11.97 -3.98 11.98
CA TYR A 61 12.04 -5.37 12.51
C TYR A 61 13.16 -6.22 11.90
N GLY A 62 13.72 -5.82 10.77
CA GLY A 62 14.65 -6.64 9.99
C GLY A 62 13.95 -7.70 9.14
N ALA A 63 14.68 -8.22 8.16
CA ALA A 63 14.14 -9.12 7.13
C ALA A 63 13.61 -10.44 7.71
N GLN A 64 14.37 -11.08 8.62
CA GLN A 64 13.97 -12.37 9.19
C GLN A 64 12.64 -12.28 9.93
N LYS A 65 12.46 -11.24 10.75
CA LYS A 65 11.21 -11.06 11.50
C LYS A 65 10.00 -10.84 10.59
N VAL A 66 10.16 -10.05 9.52
CA VAL A 66 9.10 -9.83 8.53
C VAL A 66 8.78 -11.12 7.76
N LEU A 67 9.81 -11.90 7.40
CA LEU A 67 9.62 -13.20 6.78
C LEU A 67 8.81 -14.16 7.68
N ASP A 68 9.12 -14.24 8.97
CA ASP A 68 8.42 -15.09 9.92
C ASP A 68 6.98 -14.66 10.16
N MET A 69 6.71 -13.36 10.11
CA MET A 69 5.39 -12.80 10.43
C MET A 69 4.45 -12.73 9.23
N ILE A 70 4.98 -12.49 8.02
CA ILE A 70 4.18 -12.29 6.80
C ILE A 70 4.56 -13.31 5.72
N GLY A 71 5.85 -13.49 5.45
CA GLY A 71 6.34 -14.31 4.34
C GLY A 71 6.85 -13.49 3.16
N ALA A 72 7.36 -14.21 2.15
CA ALA A 72 7.87 -13.63 0.90
C ALA A 72 7.56 -14.52 -0.31
N ASP A 73 6.45 -15.25 -0.27
CA ASP A 73 6.09 -16.26 -1.27
C ASP A 73 5.04 -15.73 -2.25
N ALA A 74 5.13 -16.18 -3.49
CA ALA A 74 4.10 -15.92 -4.50
C ALA A 74 2.95 -16.91 -4.34
N THR A 75 1.70 -16.41 -4.35
CA THR A 75 0.53 -17.26 -4.12
C THR A 75 -0.07 -17.86 -5.41
N GLY A 76 0.20 -17.27 -6.56
CA GLY A 76 -0.49 -17.62 -7.81
C GLY A 76 -2.00 -17.33 -7.84
N LEU A 77 -2.54 -16.75 -6.76
CA LEU A 77 -3.95 -16.37 -6.60
C LEU A 77 -4.14 -14.85 -6.71
N PRO A 78 -5.37 -14.37 -6.93
CA PRO A 78 -5.64 -12.92 -6.95
C PRO A 78 -5.15 -12.22 -5.67
N PHE A 79 -4.65 -11.00 -5.83
CA PHE A 79 -4.05 -10.19 -4.75
C PHE A 79 -4.96 -9.91 -3.55
N ASN A 80 -6.27 -10.07 -3.72
CA ASN A 80 -7.31 -9.89 -2.70
C ASN A 80 -8.02 -11.20 -2.32
N SER A 81 -7.40 -12.35 -2.57
CA SER A 81 -7.98 -13.65 -2.31
C SER A 81 -7.97 -13.99 -0.81
N ILE A 82 -9.14 -14.32 -0.27
CA ILE A 82 -9.29 -14.90 1.07
C ILE A 82 -8.79 -16.34 1.08
N ILE A 83 -8.99 -17.08 -0.02
CA ILE A 83 -8.58 -18.50 -0.14
C ILE A 83 -7.06 -18.62 -0.06
N ALA A 84 -6.31 -17.63 -0.55
CA ALA A 84 -4.85 -17.63 -0.45
C ALA A 84 -4.37 -17.81 0.99
N ILE A 85 -4.99 -17.15 1.97
CA ILE A 85 -4.62 -17.25 3.39
C ILE A 85 -4.79 -18.69 3.90
N LEU A 86 -5.88 -19.36 3.51
CA LEU A 86 -6.20 -20.71 3.94
C LEU A 86 -5.25 -21.75 3.34
N LEU A 87 -4.81 -21.55 2.10
CA LEU A 87 -3.90 -22.46 1.39
C LEU A 87 -2.44 -22.30 1.83
N GLU A 88 -2.07 -21.14 2.34
CA GLU A 88 -0.71 -20.78 2.77
C GLU A 88 -0.49 -21.03 4.29
N ASN A 89 -1.14 -22.04 4.85
CA ASN A 89 -1.04 -22.38 6.27
C ASN A 89 -1.35 -21.19 7.19
N ASP A 90 -2.44 -20.49 6.90
CA ASP A 90 -2.89 -19.32 7.65
C ASP A 90 -1.90 -18.12 7.61
N HIS A 91 -1.03 -18.10 6.63
CA HIS A 91 0.00 -17.09 6.45
C HIS A 91 -0.41 -16.08 5.38
N PRO A 92 -0.08 -14.78 5.52
CA PRO A 92 -0.45 -13.78 4.52
C PRO A 92 0.42 -13.78 3.24
N SER A 93 1.35 -14.71 3.07
CA SER A 93 2.24 -14.98 1.94
C SER A 93 3.28 -13.90 1.66
N THR A 94 2.90 -12.67 1.45
CA THR A 94 3.82 -11.56 1.09
C THR A 94 3.19 -10.20 1.43
N PRO A 95 3.99 -9.18 1.80
CA PRO A 95 3.49 -7.81 2.00
C PRO A 95 2.85 -7.17 0.75
N LEU A 96 3.01 -7.77 -0.43
CA LEU A 96 2.57 -7.19 -1.70
C LEU A 96 1.15 -7.62 -2.13
N VAL A 97 0.49 -8.50 -1.38
CA VAL A 97 -0.95 -8.81 -1.51
C VAL A 97 -1.74 -8.15 -0.38
N ASN A 98 -3.07 -8.03 -0.51
CA ASN A 98 -3.88 -7.31 0.48
C ASN A 98 -3.73 -7.88 1.89
N ALA A 99 -3.74 -9.20 2.04
CA ALA A 99 -3.58 -9.87 3.32
C ALA A 99 -2.26 -9.47 4.02
N GLY A 100 -1.14 -9.59 3.31
CA GLY A 100 0.16 -9.22 3.86
C GLY A 100 0.33 -7.72 4.09
N ALA A 101 -0.25 -6.88 3.25
CA ALA A 101 -0.21 -5.44 3.42
C ALA A 101 -1.00 -4.95 4.65
N ILE A 102 -2.18 -5.55 4.90
CA ILE A 102 -2.98 -5.27 6.11
C ILE A 102 -2.21 -5.76 7.36
N SER A 103 -1.63 -6.96 7.30
CA SER A 103 -0.75 -7.48 8.36
C SER A 103 0.44 -6.53 8.60
N ALA A 104 1.11 -6.05 7.55
CA ALA A 104 2.21 -5.09 7.63
C ALA A 104 1.80 -3.79 8.33
N CYS A 105 0.64 -3.22 8.01
CA CYS A 105 0.11 -2.04 8.69
C CYS A 105 -0.11 -2.29 10.20
N SER A 106 -0.52 -3.50 10.58
CA SER A 106 -0.65 -3.87 11.99
C SER A 106 0.69 -3.91 12.73
N MET A 107 1.80 -4.20 12.02
CA MET A 107 3.15 -4.27 12.58
C MET A 107 3.78 -2.90 12.82
N VAL A 108 3.40 -1.86 12.07
CA VAL A 108 4.02 -0.52 12.19
C VAL A 108 4.06 -0.05 13.64
N GLN A 109 5.21 0.43 14.08
CA GLN A 109 5.40 0.96 15.44
C GLN A 109 4.97 2.44 15.54
N PRO A 110 4.50 2.88 16.73
CA PRO A 110 4.24 2.09 17.94
C PRO A 110 2.89 1.34 17.88
N VAL A 111 2.87 0.12 18.40
CA VAL A 111 1.63 -0.67 18.50
C VAL A 111 0.59 0.05 19.39
N GLY A 112 -0.69 -0.05 19.03
CA GLY A 112 -1.80 0.50 19.82
C GLY A 112 -2.04 2.00 19.66
N ASN A 113 -1.33 2.69 18.76
CA ASN A 113 -1.54 4.12 18.52
C ASN A 113 -1.66 4.42 17.03
N SER A 114 -2.89 4.55 16.54
CA SER A 114 -3.21 4.77 15.13
C SER A 114 -2.54 6.03 14.57
N ASP A 115 -2.58 7.15 15.29
CA ASP A 115 -2.07 8.42 14.79
C ASP A 115 -0.55 8.38 14.63
N LYS A 116 0.16 7.84 15.63
CA LYS A 116 1.63 7.69 15.52
C LYS A 116 2.06 6.69 14.46
N LYS A 117 1.29 5.63 14.23
CA LYS A 117 1.52 4.71 13.10
C LYS A 117 1.34 5.43 11.77
N TRP A 118 0.29 6.24 11.65
CA TRP A 118 0.05 7.04 10.47
C TRP A 118 1.19 8.04 10.23
N ASP A 119 1.63 8.74 11.26
CA ASP A 119 2.79 9.64 11.18
C ASP A 119 4.05 8.92 10.69
N ALA A 120 4.31 7.71 11.18
CA ALA A 120 5.45 6.90 10.74
C ALA A 120 5.34 6.48 9.27
N ILE A 121 4.14 6.12 8.80
CA ILE A 121 3.88 5.80 7.39
C ILE A 121 4.11 7.05 6.53
N VAL A 122 3.54 8.19 6.90
CA VAL A 122 3.68 9.47 6.19
C VAL A 122 5.15 9.90 6.13
N GLN A 123 5.86 9.82 7.25
CA GLN A 123 7.29 10.14 7.28
C GLN A 123 8.10 9.25 6.34
N ASN A 124 7.88 7.93 6.39
CA ASN A 124 8.59 6.99 5.51
C ASN A 124 8.31 7.25 4.02
N VAL A 125 7.05 7.55 3.66
CA VAL A 125 6.70 7.91 2.27
C VAL A 125 7.36 9.23 1.88
N THR A 126 7.38 10.21 2.78
CA THR A 126 8.04 11.50 2.55
C THR A 126 9.53 11.34 2.31
N GLU A 127 10.20 10.48 3.09
CA GLU A 127 11.62 10.17 2.90
C GLU A 127 11.89 9.47 1.54
N LEU A 128 10.99 8.58 1.12
CA LEU A 128 11.14 7.82 -0.12
C LEU A 128 10.74 8.60 -1.38
N CYS A 129 9.75 9.49 -1.27
CA CYS A 129 9.15 10.19 -2.41
C CYS A 129 9.48 11.69 -2.45
N GLY A 130 10.16 12.25 -1.45
CA GLY A 130 10.52 13.67 -1.38
C GLY A 130 9.37 14.60 -0.98
N SER A 131 8.13 14.11 -0.94
CA SER A 131 6.96 14.91 -0.57
C SER A 131 5.99 14.10 0.31
N ALA A 132 5.30 14.80 1.22
CA ALA A 132 4.32 14.17 2.08
C ALA A 132 3.06 13.75 1.27
N PRO A 133 2.59 12.52 1.44
CA PRO A 133 1.36 12.07 0.79
C PRO A 133 0.15 12.83 1.37
N GLN A 134 -0.84 13.13 0.53
CA GLN A 134 -2.08 13.79 0.94
C GLN A 134 -3.25 12.83 0.77
N LEU A 135 -4.03 12.60 1.82
CA LEU A 135 -5.22 11.76 1.74
C LEU A 135 -6.27 12.38 0.82
N ILE A 136 -6.87 11.55 -0.05
CA ILE A 136 -8.02 11.95 -0.87
C ILE A 136 -9.29 11.59 -0.09
N ASP A 137 -9.87 12.55 0.63
CA ASP A 137 -11.00 12.31 1.54
C ASP A 137 -12.22 11.67 0.84
N GLU A 138 -12.54 12.08 -0.38
CA GLU A 138 -13.66 11.52 -1.14
C GLU A 138 -13.42 10.07 -1.51
N LEU A 139 -12.21 9.75 -1.97
CA LEU A 139 -11.82 8.40 -2.32
C LEU A 139 -11.78 7.50 -1.07
N TYR A 140 -11.23 8.02 0.03
CA TYR A 140 -11.21 7.32 1.32
C TYR A 140 -12.62 6.97 1.82
N LYS A 141 -13.58 7.91 1.77
CA LYS A 141 -14.97 7.66 2.14
C LYS A 141 -15.62 6.61 1.24
N SER A 142 -15.38 6.70 -0.07
CA SER A 142 -15.91 5.75 -1.06
C SER A 142 -15.40 4.33 -0.82
N GLU A 143 -14.11 4.15 -0.64
CA GLU A 143 -13.49 2.83 -0.40
C GLU A 143 -13.91 2.26 0.96
N THR A 144 -13.89 3.07 2.02
CA THR A 144 -14.26 2.63 3.37
C THR A 144 -15.70 2.10 3.42
N ALA A 145 -16.60 2.65 2.63
CA ALA A 145 -17.99 2.21 2.56
C ALA A 145 -18.17 0.83 1.91
N THR A 146 -17.23 0.38 1.07
CA THR A 146 -17.36 -0.81 0.23
C THR A 146 -16.27 -1.87 0.45
N ASN A 147 -15.35 -1.68 1.39
CA ASN A 147 -14.18 -2.54 1.60
C ASN A 147 -14.46 -3.86 2.35
N PHE A 148 -15.61 -4.46 2.17
CA PHE A 148 -16.04 -5.67 2.89
C PHE A 148 -15.07 -6.85 2.74
N ASN A 149 -14.49 -7.03 1.56
CA ASN A 149 -13.50 -8.10 1.32
C ASN A 149 -12.24 -7.89 2.18
N ASN A 150 -11.68 -6.69 2.19
CA ASN A 150 -10.48 -6.37 3.01
C ASN A 150 -10.78 -6.45 4.51
N ARG A 151 -12.01 -6.11 4.93
CA ARG A 151 -12.45 -6.30 6.31
C ARG A 151 -12.49 -7.78 6.69
N SER A 152 -13.04 -8.62 5.81
CA SER A 152 -13.05 -10.08 6.01
C SER A 152 -11.63 -10.65 6.11
N ILE A 153 -10.70 -10.19 5.26
CA ILE A 153 -9.28 -10.55 5.30
C ILE A 153 -8.67 -10.16 6.66
N ALA A 154 -8.86 -8.93 7.13
CA ALA A 154 -8.29 -8.45 8.39
C ALA A 154 -8.76 -9.28 9.60
N TRP A 155 -10.04 -9.60 9.67
CA TRP A 155 -10.59 -10.41 10.75
C TRP A 155 -10.20 -11.89 10.66
N LEU A 156 -10.09 -12.46 9.45
CA LEU A 156 -9.55 -13.81 9.25
C LEU A 156 -8.09 -13.90 9.72
N LEU A 157 -7.25 -12.94 9.32
CA LEU A 157 -5.86 -12.85 9.78
C LEU A 157 -5.77 -12.67 11.31
N LYS A 158 -6.70 -11.92 11.91
CA LYS A 158 -6.76 -11.81 13.38
C LYS A 158 -7.03 -13.15 14.04
N ASN A 159 -7.93 -13.96 13.49
CA ASN A 159 -8.21 -15.32 13.98
C ASN A 159 -6.96 -16.21 13.94
N TYR A 160 -6.09 -16.02 12.95
CA TYR A 160 -4.83 -16.77 12.80
C TYR A 160 -3.62 -16.11 13.48
N ASN A 161 -3.83 -15.08 14.31
CA ASN A 161 -2.76 -14.33 14.99
C ASN A 161 -1.75 -13.67 14.03
N ARG A 162 -2.22 -13.28 12.83
CA ARG A 162 -1.43 -12.58 11.81
C ARG A 162 -1.74 -11.08 11.73
N ILE A 163 -2.56 -10.57 12.64
CA ILE A 163 -2.74 -9.14 12.93
C ILE A 163 -2.17 -8.87 14.32
N TYR A 164 -1.20 -8.00 14.38
CA TYR A 164 -0.37 -7.73 15.57
C TYR A 164 -0.87 -6.50 16.38
N ASP A 165 -2.04 -6.00 16.01
CA ASP A 165 -2.73 -4.89 16.64
C ASP A 165 -4.27 -5.05 16.47
N ASN A 166 -5.03 -3.96 16.53
CA ASN A 166 -6.45 -3.95 16.23
C ASN A 166 -6.68 -4.12 14.71
N PRO A 167 -7.52 -5.06 14.25
CA PRO A 167 -7.76 -5.31 12.83
C PRO A 167 -8.41 -4.14 12.09
N ASP A 168 -9.31 -3.40 12.74
CA ASP A 168 -9.96 -2.25 12.12
C ASP A 168 -8.98 -1.08 11.97
N MET A 169 -8.08 -0.89 12.95
CA MET A 169 -6.97 0.08 12.84
C MET A 169 -6.01 -0.30 11.71
N ALA A 170 -5.62 -1.56 11.60
CA ALA A 170 -4.73 -2.04 10.54
C ALA A 170 -5.35 -1.82 9.16
N LEU A 171 -6.65 -2.10 9.02
CA LEU A 171 -7.39 -1.88 7.79
C LEU A 171 -7.53 -0.38 7.46
N ASP A 172 -7.79 0.46 8.44
CA ASP A 172 -7.87 1.92 8.25
C ASP A 172 -6.54 2.48 7.75
N LEU A 173 -5.43 2.13 8.38
CA LEU A 173 -4.09 2.54 7.95
C LEU A 173 -3.75 2.05 6.53
N TYR A 174 -4.10 0.81 6.22
CA TYR A 174 -3.96 0.25 4.88
C TYR A 174 -4.79 1.03 3.85
N THR A 175 -6.03 1.38 4.18
CA THR A 175 -6.91 2.15 3.29
C THR A 175 -6.36 3.56 3.07
N ARG A 176 -5.97 4.26 4.13
CA ARG A 176 -5.37 5.62 4.05
C ARG A 176 -4.13 5.65 3.17
N GLN A 177 -3.21 4.70 3.35
CA GLN A 177 -1.98 4.70 2.54
C GLN A 177 -2.24 4.46 1.05
N CYS A 178 -3.19 3.59 0.70
CA CYS A 178 -3.58 3.35 -0.70
C CYS A 178 -4.20 4.59 -1.35
N LEU A 179 -4.95 5.37 -0.58
CA LEU A 179 -5.75 6.50 -1.07
C LEU A 179 -5.07 7.86 -0.86
N SER A 180 -3.77 7.84 -0.61
CA SER A 180 -2.95 9.04 -0.54
C SER A 180 -2.45 9.45 -1.91
N LEU A 181 -2.45 10.76 -2.16
CA LEU A 181 -1.96 11.38 -3.39
C LEU A 181 -0.44 11.40 -3.41
N ILE A 182 0.12 11.02 -4.54
CA ILE A 182 1.51 11.28 -4.90
C ILE A 182 1.56 11.91 -6.30
N HIS A 183 2.72 12.46 -6.66
CA HIS A 183 3.02 12.79 -8.05
C HIS A 183 4.06 11.83 -8.63
N ILE A 184 4.03 11.65 -9.96
CA ILE A 184 5.05 10.86 -10.66
C ILE A 184 6.38 11.62 -10.78
N SER A 185 6.36 12.96 -10.70
CA SER A 185 7.44 13.84 -11.16
C SER A 185 8.66 13.95 -10.23
N GLU A 186 8.65 13.37 -9.02
CA GLU A 186 9.78 13.45 -8.09
C GLU A 186 10.13 12.08 -7.49
N PRO A 187 10.73 11.15 -8.26
CA PRO A 187 11.34 9.99 -7.66
C PRO A 187 12.60 10.44 -6.92
N THR A 188 12.54 10.54 -5.61
CA THR A 188 13.75 10.75 -4.82
C THR A 188 14.63 9.52 -4.94
N ARG A 189 15.90 9.77 -5.23
CA ARG A 189 16.94 8.73 -5.21
C ARG A 189 17.00 8.13 -3.80
N PRO A 190 16.85 6.80 -3.65
CA PRO A 190 17.18 6.19 -2.37
C PRO A 190 18.66 6.48 -2.07
N GLU A 191 18.95 7.06 -0.90
CA GLU A 191 20.32 7.15 -0.43
C GLU A 191 20.94 5.75 -0.46
N PRO A 192 22.19 5.59 -0.93
CA PRO A 192 22.85 4.30 -0.90
C PRO A 192 22.87 3.80 0.55
N ILE A 193 22.40 2.58 0.77
CA ILE A 193 22.54 1.91 2.05
C ILE A 193 24.03 1.70 2.26
N SER A 194 24.62 2.48 3.14
CA SER A 194 26.02 2.36 3.56
C SER A 194 26.21 1.14 4.45
#